data_38af4a36042221b2ddeb85c1aa344718
#
_entry.id   38af4a36042221b2ddeb85c1aa344718
#
_cell.length_a   1.000
_cell.length_b   1.000
_cell.length_c   1.000
_cell.angle_alpha   90.00
_cell.angle_beta   90.00
_cell.angle_gamma   90.00
#
_symmetry.space_group_name_H-M   'P 1'
#
loop_
_entity.id
_entity.type
_entity.pdbx_description
1 polymer ?
#
loop_
_entity_poly.entity_id
_entity_poly.type
_entity_poly.pdbx_seq_one_letter_code
_entity_poly.pdbx_strand_id
1 'polypeptide(L)'
;IWQDCVDDLSADYSILRYDKRGHGLSGMGNPPYKISDHVNDLVALMDHLNLSGALVVGLSVGGLIAQGLYHARPDLARGLILCDTAAKIGSAEMWDERINIARQGGMAALVDANMQRWFSPAFHRDRKTDLNGFIAMFTRTPVEGYIGTGMAIRDADFRDKACKISVPTICVVGDQDGATPPDLVRDTAEMIPGASFELVKDAGHIPCAEQPAAIVKI
;
A
#
# COMPACT_ATOMS: atom_id res chain seq x y z
N ILE A 1 -2.44 -7.82 -6.83
CA ILE A 1 -3.30 -6.65 -6.99
C ILE A 1 -2.92 -5.80 -8.19
N TRP A 2 -1.68 -5.84 -8.67
CA TRP A 2 -1.13 -5.00 -9.74
C TRP A 2 -1.16 -5.64 -11.14
N GLN A 3 -1.76 -6.84 -11.33
CA GLN A 3 -1.60 -7.60 -12.56
C GLN A 3 -2.02 -6.82 -13.80
N ASP A 4 -3.22 -6.21 -13.77
CA ASP A 4 -3.75 -5.48 -14.92
C ASP A 4 -2.87 -4.28 -15.30
N CYS A 5 -2.34 -3.54 -14.31
CA CYS A 5 -1.39 -2.46 -14.57
C CYS A 5 -0.05 -2.97 -15.15
N VAL A 6 0.41 -4.13 -14.69
CA VAL A 6 1.65 -4.73 -15.19
C VAL A 6 1.51 -5.19 -16.62
N ASP A 7 0.36 -5.76 -16.98
CA ASP A 7 0.10 -6.23 -18.35
C ASP A 7 0.18 -5.05 -19.34
N ASP A 8 -0.31 -3.86 -18.94
CA ASP A 8 -0.25 -2.65 -19.77
C ASP A 8 1.16 -2.01 -19.81
N LEU A 9 1.89 -2.03 -18.69
CA LEU A 9 3.16 -1.32 -18.55
C LEU A 9 4.39 -2.16 -18.95
N SER A 10 4.26 -3.49 -19.02
CA SER A 10 5.42 -4.39 -19.23
C SER A 10 6.09 -4.27 -20.59
N ALA A 11 5.43 -3.66 -21.58
CA ALA A 11 6.02 -3.39 -22.88
C ALA A 11 7.10 -2.29 -22.82
N ASP A 12 6.96 -1.33 -21.90
CA ASP A 12 7.80 -0.13 -21.82
C ASP A 12 8.70 -0.11 -20.59
N TYR A 13 8.38 -0.90 -19.55
CA TYR A 13 9.07 -0.89 -18.26
C TYR A 13 9.48 -2.28 -17.79
N SER A 14 10.66 -2.37 -17.19
CA SER A 14 11.02 -3.53 -16.36
C SER A 14 10.36 -3.36 -14.99
N ILE A 15 9.52 -4.30 -14.57
CA ILE A 15 8.68 -4.19 -13.38
C ILE A 15 9.08 -5.21 -12.34
N LEU A 16 9.42 -4.76 -11.13
CA LEU A 16 9.63 -5.59 -9.96
C LEU A 16 8.39 -5.56 -9.07
N ARG A 17 7.81 -6.73 -8.82
CA ARG A 17 6.78 -6.95 -7.81
C ARG A 17 7.25 -7.99 -6.81
N TYR A 18 6.89 -7.82 -5.56
CA TYR A 18 7.21 -8.78 -4.52
C TYR A 18 6.09 -8.87 -3.48
N ASP A 19 6.00 -10.00 -2.82
CA ASP A 19 5.17 -10.15 -1.63
C ASP A 19 5.97 -9.69 -0.42
N LYS A 20 5.43 -8.77 0.37
CA LYS A 20 6.09 -8.34 1.61
C LYS A 20 6.13 -9.47 2.64
N ARG A 21 7.09 -9.43 3.59
CA ARG A 21 7.16 -10.43 4.68
C ARG A 21 5.79 -10.69 5.32
N GLY A 22 5.53 -11.93 5.67
CA GLY A 22 4.27 -12.38 6.27
C GLY A 22 3.07 -12.40 5.33
N HIS A 23 3.26 -12.22 4.02
CA HIS A 23 2.20 -12.21 3.01
C HIS A 23 2.63 -12.99 1.77
N GLY A 24 1.62 -13.48 1.03
CA GLY A 24 1.82 -14.19 -0.22
C GLY A 24 2.77 -15.37 -0.08
N LEU A 25 3.76 -15.44 -0.95
CA LEU A 25 4.78 -16.51 -0.97
C LEU A 25 6.05 -16.15 -0.18
N SER A 26 6.15 -14.95 0.37
CA SER A 26 7.31 -14.53 1.17
C SER A 26 7.30 -15.14 2.56
N GLY A 27 8.50 -15.33 3.12
CA GLY A 27 8.67 -15.84 4.47
C GLY A 27 8.05 -14.92 5.54
N MET A 28 7.73 -15.51 6.68
CA MET A 28 7.10 -14.81 7.80
C MET A 28 8.05 -13.83 8.49
N GLY A 29 9.33 -14.17 8.63
CA GLY A 29 10.24 -13.46 9.52
C GLY A 29 9.80 -13.59 10.98
N ASN A 30 10.21 -12.64 11.83
CA ASN A 30 9.91 -12.63 13.26
C ASN A 30 9.00 -11.44 13.60
N PRO A 31 7.67 -11.63 13.78
CA PRO A 31 6.81 -10.58 14.31
C PRO A 31 7.13 -10.30 15.80
N PRO A 32 6.84 -9.08 16.32
CA PRO A 32 6.19 -7.98 15.63
C PRO A 32 7.10 -7.27 14.63
N TYR A 33 6.52 -6.73 13.55
CA TYR A 33 7.29 -5.97 12.56
C TYR A 33 7.27 -4.47 12.87
N LYS A 34 8.35 -3.80 12.42
CA LYS A 34 8.42 -2.35 12.25
C LYS A 34 8.37 -2.00 10.77
N ILE A 35 7.99 -0.78 10.44
CA ILE A 35 8.02 -0.35 9.01
C ILE A 35 9.44 -0.44 8.43
N SER A 36 10.48 -0.23 9.27
CA SER A 36 11.87 -0.42 8.87
C SER A 36 12.23 -1.84 8.44
N ASP A 37 11.54 -2.85 8.96
CA ASP A 37 11.79 -4.24 8.55
C ASP A 37 11.32 -4.49 7.11
N HIS A 38 10.16 -3.94 6.74
CA HIS A 38 9.67 -3.98 5.37
C HIS A 38 10.54 -3.15 4.41
N VAL A 39 11.02 -2.00 4.88
CA VAL A 39 11.95 -1.15 4.11
C VAL A 39 13.27 -1.89 3.86
N ASN A 40 13.84 -2.52 4.88
CA ASN A 40 15.09 -3.26 4.76
C ASN A 40 14.98 -4.46 3.82
N ASP A 41 13.82 -5.15 3.79
CA ASP A 41 13.56 -6.22 2.82
C ASP A 41 13.60 -5.67 1.38
N LEU A 42 12.94 -4.54 1.12
CA LEU A 42 12.94 -3.93 -0.19
C LEU A 42 14.33 -3.44 -0.59
N VAL A 43 15.07 -2.81 0.33
CA VAL A 43 16.47 -2.41 0.10
C VAL A 43 17.32 -3.62 -0.28
N ALA A 44 17.26 -4.70 0.51
CA ALA A 44 18.03 -5.90 0.25
C ALA A 44 17.68 -6.55 -1.09
N LEU A 45 16.39 -6.55 -1.46
CA LEU A 45 15.92 -7.07 -2.75
C LEU A 45 16.45 -6.21 -3.91
N MET A 46 16.36 -4.88 -3.81
CA MET A 46 16.86 -3.97 -4.83
C MET A 46 18.38 -4.04 -4.99
N ASP A 47 19.11 -4.10 -3.88
CA ASP A 47 20.57 -4.28 -3.90
C ASP A 47 20.96 -5.64 -4.52
N HIS A 48 20.25 -6.72 -4.19
CA HIS A 48 20.49 -8.05 -4.77
C HIS A 48 20.28 -8.08 -6.29
N LEU A 49 19.31 -7.32 -6.77
CA LEU A 49 18.99 -7.20 -8.19
C LEU A 49 19.79 -6.09 -8.90
N ASN A 50 20.69 -5.39 -8.19
CA ASN A 50 21.46 -4.24 -8.68
C ASN A 50 20.55 -3.13 -9.27
N LEU A 51 19.42 -2.85 -8.63
CA LEU A 51 18.48 -1.80 -9.03
C LEU A 51 18.82 -0.49 -8.31
N SER A 52 18.72 0.62 -9.03
CA SER A 52 18.84 1.98 -8.50
C SER A 52 17.94 2.92 -9.30
N GLY A 53 17.60 4.07 -8.72
CA GLY A 53 16.82 5.10 -9.40
C GLY A 53 15.48 4.61 -9.96
N ALA A 54 14.78 3.75 -9.25
CA ALA A 54 13.49 3.22 -9.67
C ALA A 54 12.35 4.24 -9.46
N LEU A 55 11.30 4.16 -10.26
CA LEU A 55 10.00 4.71 -9.92
C LEU A 55 9.34 3.74 -8.93
N VAL A 56 9.08 4.19 -7.71
CA VAL A 56 8.55 3.35 -6.65
C VAL A 56 7.06 3.61 -6.47
N VAL A 57 6.25 2.58 -6.70
CA VAL A 57 4.80 2.65 -6.57
C VAL A 57 4.38 1.89 -5.32
N GLY A 58 3.70 2.54 -4.40
CA GLY A 58 3.27 1.92 -3.15
C GLY A 58 1.82 2.20 -2.82
N LEU A 59 1.03 1.15 -2.60
CA LEU A 59 -0.36 1.24 -2.17
C LEU A 59 -0.46 0.99 -0.66
N SER A 60 -1.17 1.87 0.06
CA SER A 60 -1.45 1.71 1.49
C SER A 60 -0.15 1.55 2.31
N VAL A 61 0.04 0.42 3.00
CA VAL A 61 1.32 0.11 3.66
C VAL A 61 2.51 0.17 2.69
N GLY A 62 2.30 -0.15 1.40
CA GLY A 62 3.31 0.01 0.37
C GLY A 62 3.77 1.45 0.20
N GLY A 63 2.88 2.42 0.39
CA GLY A 63 3.22 3.84 0.39
C GLY A 63 4.05 4.27 1.61
N LEU A 64 3.79 3.68 2.79
CA LEU A 64 4.67 3.87 3.96
C LEU A 64 6.06 3.26 3.72
N ILE A 65 6.11 2.08 3.07
CA ILE A 65 7.38 1.44 2.70
C ILE A 65 8.14 2.30 1.67
N ALA A 66 7.45 2.86 0.67
CA ALA A 66 8.06 3.73 -0.34
C ALA A 66 8.65 5.02 0.29
N GLN A 67 7.92 5.66 1.19
CA GLN A 67 8.42 6.80 1.96
C GLN A 67 9.64 6.40 2.79
N GLY A 68 9.55 5.27 3.51
CA GLY A 68 10.66 4.73 4.30
C GLY A 68 11.90 4.38 3.47
N LEU A 69 11.70 3.78 2.28
CA LEU A 69 12.78 3.49 1.33
C LEU A 69 13.51 4.77 0.92
N TYR A 70 12.76 5.80 0.51
CA TYR A 70 13.36 7.07 0.12
C TYR A 70 14.22 7.68 1.26
N HIS A 71 13.74 7.63 2.50
CA HIS A 71 14.51 8.16 3.64
C HIS A 71 15.72 7.33 4.00
N ALA A 72 15.68 6.01 3.80
CA ALA A 72 16.79 5.12 4.10
C ALA A 72 17.85 5.10 2.98
N ARG A 73 17.41 5.09 1.71
CA ARG A 73 18.23 4.91 0.51
C ARG A 73 17.65 5.75 -0.65
N PRO A 74 17.85 7.08 -0.61
CA PRO A 74 17.31 7.98 -1.65
C PRO A 74 17.86 7.67 -3.05
N ASP A 75 19.01 7.04 -3.17
CA ASP A 75 19.61 6.59 -4.42
C ASP A 75 18.79 5.50 -5.13
N LEU A 76 17.94 4.78 -4.40
CA LEU A 76 17.09 3.72 -4.97
C LEU A 76 15.81 4.25 -5.62
N ALA A 77 15.35 5.46 -5.27
CA ALA A 77 14.10 6.02 -5.74
C ALA A 77 14.30 7.34 -6.50
N ARG A 78 13.99 7.36 -7.81
CA ARG A 78 13.97 8.59 -8.63
C ARG A 78 12.63 9.31 -8.63
N GLY A 79 11.57 8.66 -8.15
CA GLY A 79 10.21 9.20 -8.04
C GLY A 79 9.33 8.27 -7.22
N LEU A 80 8.26 8.81 -6.66
CA LEU A 80 7.29 8.09 -5.84
C LEU A 80 5.88 8.25 -6.41
N ILE A 81 5.13 7.13 -6.46
CA ILE A 81 3.68 7.15 -6.65
C ILE A 81 3.06 6.52 -5.40
N LEU A 82 2.42 7.35 -4.59
CA LEU A 82 1.86 7.03 -3.29
C LEU A 82 0.35 6.84 -3.44
N CYS A 83 -0.08 5.58 -3.61
CA CYS A 83 -1.48 5.24 -3.85
C CYS A 83 -2.19 4.92 -2.54
N ASP A 84 -3.34 5.58 -2.30
CA ASP A 84 -4.25 5.23 -1.21
C ASP A 84 -3.49 5.02 0.10
N THR A 85 -2.68 5.99 0.45
CA THR A 85 -1.73 5.97 1.58
C THR A 85 -1.63 7.35 2.22
N ALA A 86 -0.89 7.42 3.31
CA ALA A 86 -0.65 8.69 3.98
C ALA A 86 0.72 8.70 4.68
N ALA A 87 1.16 9.87 5.14
CA ALA A 87 2.32 9.98 6.02
C ALA A 87 2.08 9.31 7.39
N LYS A 88 0.80 9.20 7.82
CA LYS A 88 0.33 8.44 8.98
C LYS A 88 -1.01 7.80 8.66
N ILE A 89 -1.15 6.48 8.84
CA ILE A 89 -2.39 5.75 8.55
C ILE A 89 -3.07 5.34 9.85
N GLY A 90 -4.19 5.99 10.15
CA GLY A 90 -5.03 5.69 11.31
C GLY A 90 -4.39 6.01 12.65
N SER A 91 -5.08 5.67 13.74
CA SER A 91 -4.60 5.82 15.11
C SER A 91 -4.08 4.51 15.69
N ALA A 92 -3.34 4.58 16.79
CA ALA A 92 -2.86 3.40 17.50
C ALA A 92 -4.05 2.54 18.01
N GLU A 93 -5.06 3.17 18.56
CA GLU A 93 -6.25 2.51 19.10
C GLU A 93 -7.01 1.73 18.02
N MET A 94 -7.19 2.35 16.83
CA MET A 94 -7.85 1.69 15.70
C MET A 94 -7.06 0.45 15.23
N TRP A 95 -5.74 0.54 15.17
CA TRP A 95 -4.91 -0.61 14.77
C TRP A 95 -4.88 -1.69 15.85
N ASP A 96 -4.81 -1.33 17.13
CA ASP A 96 -4.85 -2.28 18.24
C ASP A 96 -6.18 -3.05 18.28
N GLU A 97 -7.31 -2.38 18.01
CA GLU A 97 -8.61 -3.03 17.87
C GLU A 97 -8.60 -4.06 16.73
N ARG A 98 -8.12 -3.68 15.53
CA ARG A 98 -8.05 -4.59 14.38
C ARG A 98 -7.11 -5.77 14.62
N ILE A 99 -5.97 -5.53 15.27
CA ILE A 99 -5.03 -6.57 15.67
C ILE A 99 -5.70 -7.54 16.65
N ASN A 100 -6.47 -7.04 17.61
CA ASN A 100 -7.18 -7.88 18.56
C ASN A 100 -8.29 -8.72 17.90
N ILE A 101 -9.04 -8.15 16.95
CA ILE A 101 -10.02 -8.90 16.16
C ILE A 101 -9.32 -10.03 15.38
N ALA A 102 -8.20 -9.74 14.71
CA ALA A 102 -7.43 -10.76 13.99
C ALA A 102 -6.91 -11.86 14.92
N ARG A 103 -6.44 -11.49 16.11
CA ARG A 103 -5.91 -12.45 17.09
C ARG A 103 -6.98 -13.39 17.63
N GLN A 104 -8.21 -12.90 17.85
CA GLN A 104 -9.31 -13.66 18.40
C GLN A 104 -10.07 -14.48 17.36
N GLY A 105 -10.33 -13.92 16.19
CA GLY A 105 -11.20 -14.48 15.17
C GLY A 105 -10.52 -14.82 13.85
N GLY A 106 -9.19 -14.64 13.76
CA GLY A 106 -8.45 -14.84 12.53
C GLY A 106 -8.79 -13.82 11.44
N MET A 107 -8.27 -14.07 10.22
CA MET A 107 -8.52 -13.18 9.08
C MET A 107 -10.00 -13.14 8.68
N ALA A 108 -10.74 -14.22 8.88
CA ALA A 108 -12.17 -14.28 8.54
C ALA A 108 -13.01 -13.23 9.27
N ALA A 109 -12.68 -12.92 10.52
CA ALA A 109 -13.40 -11.92 11.32
C ALA A 109 -13.25 -10.48 10.78
N LEU A 110 -12.29 -10.24 9.91
CA LEU A 110 -12.01 -8.92 9.33
C LEU A 110 -12.51 -8.76 7.89
N VAL A 111 -12.99 -9.83 7.24
CA VAL A 111 -13.32 -9.84 5.80
C VAL A 111 -14.33 -8.75 5.46
N ASP A 112 -15.51 -8.79 6.05
CA ASP A 112 -16.61 -7.91 5.67
C ASP A 112 -16.24 -6.44 5.82
N ALA A 113 -15.67 -6.08 6.97
CA ALA A 113 -15.27 -4.69 7.25
C ALA A 113 -14.15 -4.21 6.32
N ASN A 114 -13.21 -5.09 5.93
CA ASN A 114 -12.15 -4.70 5.02
C ASN A 114 -12.64 -4.62 3.58
N MET A 115 -13.42 -5.59 3.10
CA MET A 115 -13.94 -5.57 1.73
C MET A 115 -14.85 -4.35 1.50
N GLN A 116 -15.72 -4.00 2.45
CA GLN A 116 -16.56 -2.79 2.35
C GLN A 116 -15.74 -1.50 2.32
N ARG A 117 -14.60 -1.46 2.99
CA ARG A 117 -13.72 -0.29 3.07
C ARG A 117 -12.79 -0.17 1.88
N TRP A 118 -12.44 -1.30 1.26
CA TRP A 118 -11.45 -1.37 0.20
C TRP A 118 -12.02 -1.21 -1.19
N PHE A 119 -13.28 -1.59 -1.40
CA PHE A 119 -13.86 -1.61 -2.73
C PHE A 119 -15.11 -0.74 -2.82
N SER A 120 -15.28 -0.12 -3.97
CA SER A 120 -16.45 0.68 -4.29
C SER A 120 -17.74 -0.15 -4.29
N PRO A 121 -18.92 0.46 -4.05
CA PRO A 121 -20.20 -0.25 -4.20
C PRO A 121 -20.42 -0.85 -5.60
N ALA A 122 -19.87 -0.21 -6.63
CA ALA A 122 -19.93 -0.74 -8.00
C ALA A 122 -19.13 -2.04 -8.13
N PHE A 123 -17.94 -2.10 -7.56
CA PHE A 123 -17.13 -3.32 -7.56
C PHE A 123 -17.82 -4.48 -6.83
N HIS A 124 -18.44 -4.21 -5.69
CA HIS A 124 -19.23 -5.20 -4.95
C HIS A 124 -20.41 -5.75 -5.76
N ARG A 125 -21.06 -4.89 -6.55
CA ARG A 125 -22.23 -5.28 -7.37
C ARG A 125 -21.84 -6.03 -8.64
N ASP A 126 -20.83 -5.53 -9.34
CA ASP A 126 -20.55 -5.88 -10.73
C ASP A 126 -19.33 -6.83 -10.89
N ARG A 127 -18.40 -6.84 -9.94
CA ARG A 127 -17.13 -7.58 -9.97
C ARG A 127 -17.06 -8.69 -8.90
N LYS A 128 -18.16 -9.45 -8.72
CA LYS A 128 -18.27 -10.46 -7.66
C LYS A 128 -17.20 -11.56 -7.70
N THR A 129 -16.80 -11.98 -8.90
CA THR A 129 -15.75 -13.00 -9.07
C THR A 129 -14.41 -12.49 -8.55
N ASP A 130 -14.06 -11.26 -8.90
CA ASP A 130 -12.82 -10.64 -8.46
C ASP A 130 -12.85 -10.37 -6.95
N LEU A 131 -13.97 -9.86 -6.43
CA LEU A 131 -14.17 -9.67 -5.00
C LEU A 131 -13.96 -10.98 -4.22
N ASN A 132 -14.50 -12.11 -4.71
CA ASN A 132 -14.28 -13.42 -4.10
C ASN A 132 -12.80 -13.83 -4.15
N GLY A 133 -12.08 -13.47 -5.21
CA GLY A 133 -10.63 -13.63 -5.31
C GLY A 133 -9.89 -12.85 -4.22
N PHE A 134 -10.25 -11.59 -4.01
CA PHE A 134 -9.69 -10.75 -2.94
C PHE A 134 -10.03 -11.29 -1.54
N ILE A 135 -11.25 -11.75 -1.31
CA ILE A 135 -11.65 -12.41 -0.06
C ILE A 135 -10.79 -13.64 0.19
N ALA A 136 -10.63 -14.51 -0.83
CA ALA A 136 -9.82 -15.70 -0.71
C ALA A 136 -8.33 -15.39 -0.44
N MET A 137 -7.78 -14.38 -1.10
CA MET A 137 -6.41 -13.91 -0.87
C MET A 137 -6.25 -13.35 0.55
N PHE A 138 -7.18 -12.53 1.00
CA PHE A 138 -7.16 -11.92 2.34
C PHE A 138 -7.29 -12.97 3.45
N THR A 139 -8.23 -13.91 3.32
CA THR A 139 -8.46 -14.96 4.34
C THR A 139 -7.31 -15.96 4.45
N ARG A 140 -6.52 -16.14 3.40
CA ARG A 140 -5.33 -17.00 3.39
C ARG A 140 -4.07 -16.30 3.91
N THR A 141 -4.12 -14.99 4.15
CA THR A 141 -3.00 -14.27 4.76
C THR A 141 -2.71 -14.86 6.15
N PRO A 142 -1.45 -15.20 6.47
CA PRO A 142 -1.10 -15.64 7.81
C PRO A 142 -1.47 -14.57 8.85
N VAL A 143 -2.20 -14.97 9.90
CA VAL A 143 -2.67 -14.07 10.96
C VAL A 143 -1.53 -13.27 11.58
N GLU A 144 -0.42 -13.95 11.91
CA GLU A 144 0.75 -13.31 12.49
C GLU A 144 1.42 -12.32 11.53
N GLY A 145 1.40 -12.59 10.22
CA GLY A 145 1.87 -11.66 9.19
C GLY A 145 1.03 -10.40 9.11
N TYR A 146 -0.30 -10.56 9.16
CA TYR A 146 -1.23 -9.44 9.22
C TYR A 146 -1.04 -8.61 10.49
N ILE A 147 -0.99 -9.27 11.66
CA ILE A 147 -0.76 -8.62 12.97
C ILE A 147 0.56 -7.85 12.96
N GLY A 148 1.65 -8.49 12.53
CA GLY A 148 2.97 -7.85 12.45
C GLY A 148 2.96 -6.62 11.54
N THR A 149 2.31 -6.71 10.37
CA THR A 149 2.15 -5.55 9.46
C THR A 149 1.25 -4.47 10.08
N GLY A 150 0.17 -4.84 10.75
CA GLY A 150 -0.70 -3.91 11.47
C GLY A 150 0.06 -3.11 12.53
N MET A 151 0.93 -3.76 13.29
CA MET A 151 1.82 -3.10 14.25
C MET A 151 2.81 -2.16 13.56
N ALA A 152 3.39 -2.56 12.43
CA ALA A 152 4.29 -1.71 11.67
C ALA A 152 3.58 -0.43 11.16
N ILE A 153 2.33 -0.54 10.69
CA ILE A 153 1.53 0.62 10.25
C ILE A 153 1.14 1.49 11.45
N ARG A 154 0.69 0.88 12.56
CA ARG A 154 0.33 1.57 13.79
C ARG A 154 1.44 2.52 14.26
N ASP A 155 2.67 2.03 14.23
CA ASP A 155 3.83 2.72 14.79
C ASP A 155 4.54 3.63 13.76
N ALA A 156 4.25 3.47 12.45
CA ALA A 156 4.82 4.31 11.40
C ALA A 156 4.25 5.74 11.45
N ASP A 157 5.14 6.72 11.39
CA ASP A 157 4.79 8.14 11.27
C ASP A 157 5.86 8.88 10.46
N PHE A 158 5.48 9.36 9.28
CA PHE A 158 6.37 10.09 8.37
C PHE A 158 6.01 11.58 8.27
N ARG A 159 5.07 12.11 9.07
CA ARG A 159 4.63 13.51 8.98
C ARG A 159 5.78 14.51 9.09
N ASP A 160 6.68 14.31 10.04
CA ASP A 160 7.86 15.18 10.23
C ASP A 160 8.95 14.98 9.15
N LYS A 161 8.80 13.96 8.30
CA LYS A 161 9.78 13.58 7.27
C LYS A 161 9.28 13.85 5.85
N ALA A 162 7.98 13.96 5.65
CA ALA A 162 7.38 14.15 4.33
C ALA A 162 7.97 15.38 3.60
N CYS A 163 8.20 16.48 4.31
CA CYS A 163 8.80 17.69 3.76
C CYS A 163 10.25 17.52 3.27
N LYS A 164 10.90 16.39 3.54
CA LYS A 164 12.26 16.08 3.10
C LYS A 164 12.29 15.23 1.83
N ILE A 165 11.13 14.80 1.31
CA ILE A 165 11.03 14.11 0.03
C ILE A 165 11.24 15.17 -1.06
N SER A 166 12.25 14.97 -1.91
CA SER A 166 12.65 15.93 -2.96
C SER A 166 12.62 15.35 -4.37
N VAL A 167 12.21 14.08 -4.51
CA VAL A 167 11.98 13.46 -5.82
C VAL A 167 10.54 13.75 -6.31
N PRO A 168 10.30 13.77 -7.63
CA PRO A 168 8.94 13.86 -8.15
C PRO A 168 8.01 12.87 -7.45
N THR A 169 6.91 13.36 -6.92
CA THR A 169 5.97 12.54 -6.16
C THR A 169 4.53 12.81 -6.62
N ILE A 170 3.78 11.75 -6.80
CA ILE A 170 2.34 11.81 -7.09
C ILE A 170 1.62 11.05 -5.97
N CYS A 171 0.66 11.72 -5.32
CA CYS A 171 -0.26 11.07 -4.38
C CYS A 171 -1.57 10.79 -5.10
N VAL A 172 -1.97 9.52 -5.13
CA VAL A 172 -3.15 9.03 -5.87
C VAL A 172 -4.13 8.43 -4.87
N VAL A 173 -5.42 8.62 -5.09
CA VAL A 173 -6.45 8.01 -4.23
C VAL A 173 -7.73 7.76 -4.99
N GLY A 174 -8.42 6.66 -4.69
CA GLY A 174 -9.79 6.43 -5.12
C GLY A 174 -10.78 7.37 -4.44
N ASP A 175 -11.75 7.90 -5.20
CA ASP A 175 -12.75 8.85 -4.67
C ASP A 175 -13.70 8.23 -3.63
N GLN A 176 -13.70 6.89 -3.52
CA GLN A 176 -14.52 6.11 -2.58
C GLN A 176 -13.67 5.30 -1.59
N ASP A 177 -12.40 5.69 -1.39
CA ASP A 177 -11.53 5.02 -0.43
C ASP A 177 -12.00 5.21 1.01
N GLY A 178 -12.44 4.13 1.63
CA GLY A 178 -12.88 4.12 3.03
C GLY A 178 -11.77 3.81 4.04
N ALA A 179 -10.53 3.57 3.58
CA ALA A 179 -9.40 3.25 4.45
C ALA A 179 -8.44 4.43 4.64
N THR A 180 -8.09 5.10 3.55
CA THR A 180 -7.30 6.34 3.54
C THR A 180 -8.05 7.35 2.66
N PRO A 181 -9.07 8.03 3.19
CA PRO A 181 -9.96 8.87 2.40
C PRO A 181 -9.22 10.02 1.69
N PRO A 182 -9.78 10.58 0.61
CA PRO A 182 -9.12 11.57 -0.25
C PRO A 182 -8.49 12.76 0.49
N ASP A 183 -9.15 13.25 1.53
CA ASP A 183 -8.62 14.40 2.31
C ASP A 183 -7.31 14.02 3.02
N LEU A 184 -7.20 12.82 3.60
CA LEU A 184 -5.99 12.35 4.26
C LEU A 184 -4.81 12.21 3.28
N VAL A 185 -5.08 11.73 2.05
CA VAL A 185 -4.07 11.59 1.01
C VAL A 185 -3.66 12.98 0.47
N ARG A 186 -4.62 13.92 0.36
CA ARG A 186 -4.37 15.31 -0.01
C ARG A 186 -3.46 16.01 1.02
N ASP A 187 -3.78 15.87 2.31
CA ASP A 187 -2.94 16.41 3.40
C ASP A 187 -1.51 15.87 3.29
N THR A 188 -1.35 14.60 2.93
CA THR A 188 -0.02 14.01 2.72
C THR A 188 0.69 14.61 1.50
N ALA A 189 0.00 14.84 0.40
CA ALA A 189 0.57 15.50 -0.78
C ALA A 189 1.03 16.94 -0.45
N GLU A 190 0.26 17.68 0.34
CA GLU A 190 0.60 19.04 0.77
C GLU A 190 1.83 19.09 1.69
N MET A 191 2.14 18.00 2.42
CA MET A 191 3.36 17.89 3.22
C MET A 191 4.63 17.69 2.37
N ILE A 192 4.50 17.20 1.13
CA ILE A 192 5.63 16.85 0.25
C ILE A 192 5.85 17.98 -0.77
N PRO A 193 6.99 18.66 -0.75
CA PRO A 193 7.26 19.77 -1.66
C PRO A 193 7.17 19.35 -3.14
N GLY A 194 6.29 20.02 -3.89
CA GLY A 194 6.11 19.77 -5.33
C GLY A 194 5.36 18.49 -5.67
N ALA A 195 4.76 17.79 -4.71
CA ALA A 195 3.92 16.64 -5.02
C ALA A 195 2.61 17.09 -5.70
N SER A 196 2.16 16.28 -6.66
CA SER A 196 0.82 16.39 -7.23
C SER A 196 -0.16 15.46 -6.52
N PHE A 197 -1.46 15.76 -6.65
CA PHE A 197 -2.55 14.96 -6.11
C PHE A 197 -3.50 14.58 -7.24
N GLU A 198 -3.79 13.28 -7.35
CA GLU A 198 -4.68 12.74 -8.38
C GLU A 198 -5.82 11.95 -7.74
N LEU A 199 -7.05 12.23 -8.18
CA LEU A 199 -8.26 11.55 -7.72
C LEU A 199 -8.76 10.58 -8.80
N VAL A 200 -8.78 9.28 -8.48
CA VAL A 200 -9.31 8.24 -9.38
C VAL A 200 -10.80 8.06 -9.11
N LYS A 201 -11.63 8.36 -10.10
CA LYS A 201 -13.08 8.23 -9.99
C LYS A 201 -13.52 6.77 -9.98
N ASP A 202 -14.63 6.52 -9.30
CA ASP A 202 -15.28 5.21 -9.22
C ASP A 202 -14.34 4.10 -8.70
N ALA A 203 -13.48 4.44 -7.74
CA ALA A 203 -12.55 3.51 -7.12
C ALA A 203 -12.51 3.67 -5.60
N GLY A 204 -12.36 2.54 -4.90
CA GLY A 204 -12.05 2.49 -3.47
C GLY A 204 -10.55 2.51 -3.22
N HIS A 205 -10.12 1.75 -2.19
CA HIS A 205 -8.74 1.67 -1.68
C HIS A 205 -7.77 0.91 -2.58
N ILE A 206 -8.26 0.20 -3.60
CA ILE A 206 -7.42 -0.60 -4.51
C ILE A 206 -7.69 -0.18 -5.96
N PRO A 207 -7.43 1.10 -6.32
CA PRO A 207 -7.74 1.60 -7.65
C PRO A 207 -6.98 0.88 -8.77
N CYS A 208 -5.82 0.31 -8.50
CA CYS A 208 -5.09 -0.53 -9.45
C CYS A 208 -5.84 -1.81 -9.87
N ALA A 209 -6.83 -2.24 -9.08
CA ALA A 209 -7.70 -3.37 -9.44
C ALA A 209 -9.06 -2.89 -9.96
N GLU A 210 -9.57 -1.74 -9.49
CA GLU A 210 -10.87 -1.22 -9.92
C GLU A 210 -10.79 -0.43 -11.21
N GLN A 211 -9.78 0.40 -11.37
CA GLN A 211 -9.56 1.34 -12.47
C GLN A 211 -8.12 1.29 -13.00
N PRO A 212 -7.59 0.11 -13.41
CA PRO A 212 -6.18 -0.06 -13.80
C PRO A 212 -5.77 0.90 -14.92
N ALA A 213 -6.63 1.13 -15.93
CA ALA A 213 -6.36 2.04 -17.02
C ALA A 213 -6.20 3.52 -16.59
N ALA A 214 -6.80 3.92 -15.46
CA ALA A 214 -6.60 5.25 -14.90
C ALA A 214 -5.24 5.33 -14.19
N ILE A 215 -4.85 4.29 -13.46
CA ILE A 215 -3.55 4.21 -12.78
C ILE A 215 -2.39 4.19 -13.77
N VAL A 216 -2.51 3.46 -14.87
CA VAL A 216 -1.48 3.36 -15.92
C VAL A 216 -1.20 4.71 -16.61
N LYS A 217 -2.17 5.63 -16.63
CA LYS A 217 -2.03 6.96 -17.25
C LYS A 217 -1.35 8.00 -16.35
N ILE A 218 -1.25 7.72 -15.07
CA ILE A 218 -0.58 8.56 -14.08
C ILE A 218 0.94 8.35 -14.16
#